data_add2f679d0451d1401694b04827a7854
#
_entry.id   add2f679d0451d1401694b04827a7854
#
_cell.length_a   1.000
_cell.length_b   1.000
_cell.length_c   1.000
_cell.angle_alpha   90.00
_cell.angle_beta   90.00
_cell.angle_gamma   90.00
#
_symmetry.space_group_name_H-M   'P 1'
#
loop_
_entity.id
_entity.type
_entity.pdbx_description
1 polymer ?
#
loop_
_entity_poly.entity_id
_entity_poly.type
_entity_poly.pdbx_seq_one_letter_code
_entity_poly.pdbx_strand_id
1 'polypeptide(L)'
;MSESGFKHMHISDLHAVINDKSHVIVDIRDPNSFQVGHIPDSIHLTNDNISTFIREADIDAPVVVCCYHGNSSQQAAQFLLSQDFSDVYSLDGGFVDWQLHYPDLVSTGNDEN
;
A
#
# COMPACT_ATOMS: atom_id res chain seq x y z
N MET A 1 21.13 0.47 15.05
CA MET A 1 20.67 0.48 14.83
C MET A 1 19.81 0.56 14.28
N SER A 2 19.40 0.37 14.21
CA SER A 2 18.73 0.27 13.84
C SER A 2 17.89 0.72 13.28
N GLU A 3 17.69 1.18 12.93
CA GLU A 3 16.95 1.60 12.33
C GLU A 3 16.42 1.13 11.32
N SER A 4 16.41 0.42 11.04
CA SER A 4 15.92 -0.30 10.00
C SER A 4 14.48 -0.61 10.07
N GLY A 5 13.64 0.19 10.37
CA GLY A 5 12.23 -0.02 10.35
C GLY A 5 11.64 0.41 9.03
N PHE A 6 10.34 0.18 8.86
CA PHE A 6 9.64 0.74 7.73
C PHE A 6 9.63 2.26 7.84
N LYS A 7 9.36 2.91 6.72
CA LYS A 7 9.30 4.36 6.69
C LYS A 7 7.85 4.80 6.59
N HIS A 8 7.63 6.08 6.75
CA HIS A 8 6.31 6.69 6.57
C HIS A 8 6.31 7.48 5.26
N MET A 9 5.21 7.42 4.54
CA MET A 9 5.05 8.20 3.31
C MET A 9 3.80 9.06 3.45
N HIS A 10 3.92 10.34 3.15
CA HIS A 10 2.80 11.25 3.14
C HIS A 10 2.01 11.06 1.85
N ILE A 11 0.69 11.31 1.89
CA ILE A 11 -0.12 11.12 0.68
C ILE A 11 0.34 11.99 -0.47
N SER A 12 0.84 13.19 -0.20
CA SER A 12 1.32 14.05 -1.28
C SER A 12 2.56 13.50 -1.97
N ASP A 13 3.39 12.78 -1.23
CA ASP A 13 4.57 12.15 -1.82
C ASP A 13 4.18 11.00 -2.73
N LEU A 14 3.18 10.22 -2.32
CA LEU A 14 2.69 9.15 -3.18
C LEU A 14 2.01 9.73 -4.42
N HIS A 15 1.22 10.78 -4.23
CA HIS A 15 0.57 11.45 -5.36
C HIS A 15 1.59 11.90 -6.41
N ALA A 16 2.73 12.40 -5.95
CA ALA A 16 3.77 12.90 -6.86
C ALA A 16 4.35 11.81 -7.74
N VAL A 17 4.35 10.55 -7.28
CA VAL A 17 4.98 9.45 -8.01
C VAL A 17 3.99 8.42 -8.54
N ILE A 18 2.69 8.64 -8.37
CA ILE A 18 1.72 7.59 -8.69
C ILE A 18 1.71 7.22 -10.17
N ASN A 19 1.94 8.18 -11.05
CA ASN A 19 1.96 7.91 -12.48
C ASN A 19 3.25 7.26 -12.96
N ASP A 20 4.28 7.31 -12.14
CA ASP A 20 5.56 6.69 -12.49
C ASP A 20 5.52 5.18 -12.37
N LYS A 21 4.55 4.67 -11.63
CA LYS A 21 4.40 3.23 -11.36
C LYS A 21 5.67 2.62 -10.78
N SER A 22 6.45 3.44 -10.09
CA SER A 22 7.69 2.99 -9.49
C SER A 22 7.48 2.32 -8.14
N HIS A 23 6.34 2.58 -7.50
CA HIS A 23 6.03 2.02 -6.19
C HIS A 23 4.91 1.01 -6.32
N VAL A 24 5.05 -0.10 -5.61
CA VAL A 24 3.99 -1.09 -5.50
C VAL A 24 3.11 -0.68 -4.32
N ILE A 25 1.82 -0.50 -4.55
CA ILE A 25 0.89 -0.09 -3.51
C ILE A 25 0.05 -1.30 -3.13
N VAL A 26 0.04 -1.65 -1.85
CA VAL A 26 -0.80 -2.75 -1.36
C VAL A 26 -1.79 -2.20 -0.35
N ASP A 27 -3.03 -2.67 -0.46
CA ASP A 27 -4.14 -2.23 0.39
C ASP A 27 -4.57 -3.40 1.24
N ILE A 28 -4.54 -3.22 2.56
CA ILE A 28 -4.82 -4.31 3.49
C ILE A 28 -6.21 -4.22 4.13
N ARG A 29 -7.07 -3.33 3.61
CA ARG A 29 -8.42 -3.20 4.14
C ARG A 29 -9.27 -4.40 3.73
N ASP A 30 -10.51 -4.44 4.26
CA ASP A 30 -11.41 -5.54 3.93
C ASP A 30 -11.86 -5.46 2.47
N PRO A 31 -12.37 -6.59 1.91
CA PRO A 31 -12.73 -6.63 0.49
C PRO A 31 -13.79 -5.62 0.09
N ASN A 32 -14.78 -5.40 0.93
CA ASN A 32 -15.83 -4.45 0.60
C ASN A 32 -15.30 -3.03 0.48
N SER A 33 -14.45 -2.63 1.41
CA SER A 33 -13.87 -1.30 1.39
C SER A 33 -13.00 -1.11 0.16
N PHE A 34 -12.22 -2.12 -0.19
CA PHE A 34 -11.37 -2.07 -1.38
C PHE A 34 -12.21 -1.91 -2.64
N GLN A 35 -13.30 -2.64 -2.76
CA GLN A 35 -14.16 -2.55 -3.94
C GLN A 35 -14.85 -1.20 -4.06
N VAL A 36 -15.25 -0.62 -2.95
CA VAL A 36 -15.92 0.69 -2.96
C VAL A 36 -14.98 1.78 -3.43
N GLY A 37 -13.71 1.68 -3.08
CA GLY A 37 -12.73 2.65 -3.54
C GLY A 37 -11.34 2.28 -3.07
N HIS A 38 -10.36 2.43 -3.94
CA HIS A 38 -8.96 2.18 -3.61
C HIS A 38 -8.06 3.04 -4.48
N ILE A 39 -6.80 3.16 -4.08
CA ILE A 39 -5.83 3.91 -4.85
C ILE A 39 -5.61 3.17 -6.18
N PRO A 40 -5.58 3.89 -7.32
CA PRO A 40 -5.40 3.23 -8.62
C PRO A 40 -4.15 2.35 -8.65
N ASP A 41 -4.29 1.18 -9.24
CA ASP A 41 -3.22 0.18 -9.39
C ASP A 41 -2.78 -0.47 -8.08
N SER A 42 -3.47 -0.21 -6.97
CA SER A 42 -3.13 -0.88 -5.72
C SER A 42 -3.57 -2.34 -5.77
N ILE A 43 -2.83 -3.18 -5.07
CA ILE A 43 -3.10 -4.61 -4.97
C ILE A 43 -3.79 -4.86 -3.65
N HIS A 44 -4.93 -5.54 -3.69
CA HIS A 44 -5.59 -5.93 -2.45
C HIS A 44 -4.84 -7.09 -1.82
N LEU A 45 -4.22 -6.85 -0.69
CA LEU A 45 -3.37 -7.84 -0.01
C LEU A 45 -4.15 -8.45 1.14
N THR A 46 -4.33 -9.77 1.10
CA THR A 46 -5.13 -10.49 2.09
C THR A 46 -4.34 -11.67 2.62
N ASN A 47 -4.87 -12.32 3.65
CA ASN A 47 -4.25 -13.55 4.15
C ASN A 47 -4.23 -14.64 3.09
N ASP A 48 -5.15 -14.60 2.14
CA ASP A 48 -5.24 -15.63 1.11
C ASP A 48 -4.17 -15.46 0.04
N ASN A 49 -3.73 -14.23 -0.24
CA ASN A 49 -2.78 -14.00 -1.32
C ASN A 49 -1.42 -13.48 -0.88
N ILE A 50 -1.22 -13.28 0.42
CA ILE A 50 0.02 -12.65 0.88
C ILE A 50 1.25 -13.54 0.59
N SER A 51 1.10 -14.85 0.70
CA SER A 51 2.23 -15.75 0.42
C SER A 51 2.64 -15.68 -1.04
N THR A 52 1.66 -15.65 -1.93
CA THR A 52 1.93 -15.52 -3.37
C THR A 52 2.56 -14.17 -3.67
N PHE A 53 2.04 -13.11 -3.05
CA PHE A 53 2.60 -11.79 -3.26
C PHE A 53 4.07 -11.75 -2.86
N ILE A 54 4.41 -12.27 -1.69
CA ILE A 54 5.79 -12.27 -1.19
C ILE A 54 6.69 -13.06 -2.13
N ARG A 55 6.21 -14.21 -2.60
CA ARG A 55 7.03 -15.08 -3.44
C ARG A 55 7.31 -14.47 -4.81
N GLU A 56 6.34 -13.73 -5.36
CA GLU A 56 6.44 -13.26 -6.74
C GLU A 56 6.84 -11.81 -6.88
N ALA A 57 6.82 -11.05 -5.79
CA ALA A 57 7.14 -9.62 -5.86
C ALA A 57 8.63 -9.39 -5.99
N ASP A 58 8.98 -8.24 -6.56
CA ASP A 58 10.35 -7.77 -6.58
C ASP A 58 10.66 -7.17 -5.21
N ILE A 59 11.48 -7.84 -4.42
CA ILE A 59 11.79 -7.38 -3.06
C ILE A 59 12.60 -6.09 -3.03
N ASP A 60 13.16 -5.69 -4.15
CA ASP A 60 13.90 -4.43 -4.23
C ASP A 60 13.02 -3.25 -4.63
N ALA A 61 11.81 -3.50 -5.09
CA ALA A 61 10.90 -2.42 -5.44
C ALA A 61 10.30 -1.81 -4.17
N PRO A 62 10.12 -0.49 -4.14
CA PRO A 62 9.49 0.13 -2.96
C PRO A 62 8.02 -0.25 -2.87
N VAL A 63 7.59 -0.57 -1.65
CA VAL A 63 6.20 -0.97 -1.39
C VAL A 63 5.58 0.03 -0.43
N VAL A 64 4.38 0.48 -0.75
CA VAL A 64 3.61 1.39 0.10
C VAL A 64 2.39 0.64 0.60
N VAL A 65 2.22 0.56 1.91
CA VAL A 65 1.10 -0.16 2.53
C VAL A 65 0.02 0.82 2.93
N CYS A 66 -1.18 0.58 2.44
CA CYS A 66 -2.33 1.45 2.68
C CYS A 66 -3.37 0.73 3.53
N CYS A 67 -3.87 1.42 4.55
CA CYS A 67 -5.03 0.97 5.33
C CYS A 67 -6.00 2.14 5.43
N TYR A 68 -6.91 2.12 6.42
CA TYR A 68 -7.91 3.21 6.53
C TYR A 68 -7.26 4.53 6.95
N HIS A 69 -6.49 4.53 8.05
CA HIS A 69 -5.99 5.75 8.67
C HIS A 69 -4.48 5.79 8.86
N GLY A 70 -3.78 4.75 8.46
CA GLY A 70 -2.33 4.71 8.63
C GLY A 70 -1.87 4.01 9.89
N ASN A 71 -2.75 3.30 10.58
CA ASN A 71 -2.39 2.59 11.80
C ASN A 71 -2.06 1.12 11.56
N SER A 72 -3.01 0.38 10.99
CA SER A 72 -2.79 -1.05 10.72
C SER A 72 -1.71 -1.29 9.69
N SER A 73 -1.53 -0.33 8.78
CA SER A 73 -0.49 -0.43 7.76
C SER A 73 0.91 -0.51 8.36
N GLN A 74 1.09 0.01 9.57
CA GLN A 74 2.42 -0.02 10.20
C GLN A 74 2.84 -1.45 10.55
N GLN A 75 1.92 -2.25 11.10
CA GLN A 75 2.23 -3.64 11.39
C GLN A 75 2.49 -4.44 10.12
N ALA A 76 1.69 -4.19 9.10
CA ALA A 76 1.87 -4.87 7.82
C ALA A 76 3.19 -4.49 7.17
N ALA A 77 3.56 -3.22 7.25
CA ALA A 77 4.84 -2.77 6.71
C ALA A 77 6.00 -3.46 7.43
N GLN A 78 5.91 -3.57 8.76
CA GLN A 78 6.95 -4.24 9.53
C GLN A 78 7.04 -5.71 9.14
N PHE A 79 5.90 -6.36 8.91
CA PHE A 79 5.89 -7.75 8.48
C PHE A 79 6.61 -7.92 7.14
N LEU A 80 6.33 -7.04 6.18
CA LEU A 80 6.97 -7.14 4.87
C LEU A 80 8.48 -6.93 4.97
N LEU A 81 8.92 -6.03 5.84
CA LEU A 81 10.35 -5.89 6.08
C LEU A 81 10.97 -7.19 6.56
N SER A 82 10.24 -7.92 7.41
CA SER A 82 10.74 -9.20 7.91
C SER A 82 10.82 -10.26 6.82
N GLN A 83 10.17 -10.01 5.67
CA GLN A 83 10.16 -10.91 4.52
C GLN A 83 11.12 -10.46 3.45
N ASP A 84 12.14 -9.70 3.83
CA ASP A 84 13.26 -9.29 2.97
C ASP A 84 12.95 -8.16 1.99
N PHE A 85 11.78 -7.54 2.07
CA PHE A 85 11.55 -6.33 1.28
C PHE A 85 12.46 -5.22 1.79
N SER A 86 13.14 -4.54 0.88
CA SER A 86 14.18 -3.62 1.28
C SER A 86 13.69 -2.20 1.54
N ASP A 87 12.54 -1.82 0.98
CA ASP A 87 12.08 -0.43 1.05
C ASP A 87 10.57 -0.43 1.21
N VAL A 88 10.10 -0.27 2.44
CA VAL A 88 8.68 -0.39 2.76
C VAL A 88 8.20 0.84 3.49
N TYR A 89 7.06 1.35 3.07
CA TYR A 89 6.44 2.55 3.63
C TYR A 89 5.04 2.24 4.15
N SER A 90 4.67 2.90 5.24
CA SER A 90 3.28 2.97 5.68
C SER A 90 2.71 4.31 5.22
N LEU A 91 1.56 4.29 4.56
CA LEU A 91 0.96 5.52 4.05
C LEU A 91 0.25 6.25 5.18
N ASP A 92 0.79 7.38 5.58
CA ASP A 92 0.19 8.18 6.65
C ASP A 92 -1.16 8.72 6.22
N GLY A 93 -2.11 8.67 7.13
CA GLY A 93 -3.48 9.09 6.83
C GLY A 93 -4.31 8.06 6.08
N GLY A 94 -3.66 7.12 5.41
CA GLY A 94 -4.32 6.02 4.73
C GLY A 94 -5.27 6.45 3.64
N PHE A 95 -6.18 5.53 3.29
CA PHE A 95 -7.10 5.78 2.20
C PHE A 95 -8.11 6.88 2.54
N VAL A 96 -8.46 7.04 3.81
CA VAL A 96 -9.40 8.11 4.19
C VAL A 96 -8.84 9.47 3.76
N ASP A 97 -7.58 9.74 4.07
CA ASP A 97 -6.97 11.00 3.64
C ASP A 97 -6.77 11.06 2.14
N TRP A 98 -6.41 9.94 1.53
CA TRP A 98 -6.20 9.91 0.08
C TRP A 98 -7.46 10.33 -0.67
N GLN A 99 -8.60 9.70 -0.35
CA GLN A 99 -9.82 10.01 -1.09
C GLN A 99 -10.34 11.41 -0.78
N LEU A 100 -10.04 11.91 0.40
CA LEU A 100 -10.44 13.27 0.75
C LEU A 100 -9.71 14.31 -0.09
N HIS A 101 -8.41 14.11 -0.31
CA HIS A 101 -7.57 15.07 -1.02
C HIS A 101 -7.46 14.80 -2.51
N TYR A 102 -7.61 13.55 -2.93
CA TYR A 102 -7.44 13.17 -4.34
C TYR A 102 -8.62 12.31 -4.81
N PRO A 103 -9.86 12.86 -4.75
CA PRO A 103 -11.04 12.06 -5.11
C PRO A 103 -11.06 11.61 -6.57
N ASP A 104 -10.33 12.30 -7.45
CA ASP A 104 -10.25 11.90 -8.85
C ASP A 104 -9.33 10.72 -9.08
N LEU A 105 -8.53 10.35 -8.08
CA LEU A 105 -7.61 9.24 -8.16
C LEU A 105 -8.07 8.12 -7.24
N VAL A 106 -9.28 7.65 -7.48
CA VAL A 106 -9.88 6.53 -6.75
C VAL A 106 -10.49 5.59 -7.77
N SER A 107 -10.03 4.35 -7.74
CA SER A 107 -10.58 3.29 -8.59
C SER A 107 -11.60 2.49 -7.80
N THR A 108 -12.49 1.79 -8.50
CA THR A 108 -13.50 0.95 -7.86
C THR A 108 -13.50 -0.43 -8.46
N GLY A 109 -14.04 -1.39 -7.71
CA GLY A 109 -14.17 -2.75 -8.19
C GLY A 109 -12.86 -3.51 -8.17
N ASN A 110 -12.83 -4.56 -8.99
CA ASN A 110 -11.67 -5.43 -9.07
C ASN A 110 -10.82 -5.08 -10.24
N ASP A 111 -10.20 -4.11 -10.34
CA ASP A 111 -9.44 -3.57 -11.45
C ASP A 111 -8.79 -4.53 -12.41
N GLU A 112 -8.60 -5.77 -12.05
CA GLU A 112 -7.94 -6.68 -12.97
C GLU A 112 -8.84 -7.11 -14.09
N ASN A 113 -10.01 -6.67 -14.14
CA ASN A 113 -10.91 -7.00 -15.27
C ASN A 113 -10.77 -6.06 -16.39
#